data_aaaf475d67c237c979f19029f3452be0
#
_entry.id   aaaf475d67c237c979f19029f3452be0
#
_cell.length_a   1.000
_cell.length_b   1.000
_cell.length_c   1.000
_cell.angle_alpha   90.00
_cell.angle_beta   90.00
_cell.angle_gamma   90.00
#
_symmetry.space_group_name_H-M   'P 1'
#
loop_
_entity.id
_entity.type
_entity.pdbx_description
1 polymer ?
#
loop_
_entity_poly.entity_id
_entity_poly.type
_entity_poly.pdbx_seq_one_letter_code
_entity_poly.pdbx_strand_id
1 'polypeptide(L)'
;YLVDIMNEVGYDFATFGNHEFDYKLPRLAELTKQAKYQYLSCNFKYIGKGTSNVAYKPYEIVDYGGTKVAFVGITTPESFEKSTPAYFQDDNGNFIYSFSEDKDGSALYKTVQTTVDAAKAEGAKYVIAIAHLGMDGTTEYWTSEAVIQNTTGIDAMLDGHSHEEYSKTVANKDGDNVVLAQTKTKLANLGKLTISADGKITSELISAKDYTKKDEHITEFITGITDKFSAELDKVVGKSEVDLPDSDENGKRLVRNSETALGDLAADAFRIMMDADIGIMNGGGLRAAIPAGDITLGTLFKVFPWGNLPCKVAVTGQTILDMLELGASKYPKENGGFLSVSGLKYTIAYGVAPSIETTDQGEFVRVTGARRVTNVQVLNKATGKYEPINVKKVYTLGGIDYTIVYGGDGFSMFKDAKVITPADAKMTESKVILSYIETKLGGEYAKPQGRISYVRYTDVADTAWCAEAVNYVSDKELMKGVGTGFDPNGALTRGMLVTVLYRMAGSPKVEGKVSEKFSDCTDGSWYADAVLWASANKVVDGYE
;
A
#
# COMPACT_ATOMS: atom_id res chain seq x y z
N TYR A 1 -25.12 -4.62 -5.23
CA TYR A 1 -25.29 -4.14 -6.61
C TYR A 1 -24.13 -4.52 -7.51
N LEU A 2 -22.84 -4.42 -7.11
CA LEU A 2 -21.73 -4.80 -7.98
C LEU A 2 -21.80 -6.28 -8.38
N VAL A 3 -22.06 -7.17 -7.42
CA VAL A 3 -22.28 -8.60 -7.70
C VAL A 3 -23.45 -8.82 -8.65
N ASP A 4 -24.54 -8.04 -8.51
CA ASP A 4 -25.69 -8.13 -9.41
C ASP A 4 -25.32 -7.71 -10.84
N ILE A 5 -24.54 -6.62 -10.99
CA ILE A 5 -24.06 -6.17 -12.30
C ILE A 5 -23.13 -7.22 -12.91
N MET A 6 -22.20 -7.79 -12.15
CA MET A 6 -21.32 -8.84 -12.63
C MET A 6 -22.10 -10.10 -13.05
N ASN A 7 -23.17 -10.45 -12.32
CA ASN A 7 -24.06 -11.54 -12.69
C ASN A 7 -24.78 -11.29 -14.03
N GLU A 8 -25.26 -10.04 -14.27
CA GLU A 8 -25.94 -9.66 -15.52
C GLU A 8 -24.96 -9.58 -16.69
N VAL A 9 -23.73 -9.12 -16.47
CA VAL A 9 -22.66 -9.11 -17.48
C VAL A 9 -22.22 -10.52 -17.85
N GLY A 10 -22.39 -11.51 -16.96
CA GLY A 10 -22.05 -12.90 -17.20
C GLY A 10 -20.56 -13.21 -16.96
N TYR A 11 -20.03 -12.76 -15.84
CA TYR A 11 -18.69 -13.18 -15.40
C TYR A 11 -18.66 -14.69 -15.13
N ASP A 12 -17.53 -15.35 -15.43
CA ASP A 12 -17.29 -16.76 -15.12
C ASP A 12 -16.52 -16.91 -13.81
N PHE A 13 -15.48 -16.09 -13.61
CA PHE A 13 -14.59 -16.16 -12.46
C PHE A 13 -14.25 -14.78 -11.89
N ALA A 14 -13.93 -14.75 -10.59
CA ALA A 14 -13.30 -13.64 -9.91
C ALA A 14 -12.32 -14.15 -8.86
N THR A 15 -11.30 -13.36 -8.50
CA THR A 15 -10.48 -13.59 -7.30
C THR A 15 -10.79 -12.56 -6.23
N PHE A 16 -10.39 -12.82 -4.99
CA PHE A 16 -10.49 -11.82 -3.95
C PHE A 16 -9.37 -10.80 -4.06
N GLY A 17 -9.71 -9.51 -4.03
CA GLY A 17 -8.80 -8.44 -3.68
C GLY A 17 -8.87 -8.15 -2.18
N ASN A 18 -8.03 -7.23 -1.69
CA ASN A 18 -8.05 -6.82 -0.30
C ASN A 18 -9.38 -6.13 0.10
N HIS A 19 -10.07 -5.49 -0.82
CA HIS A 19 -11.31 -4.75 -0.57
C HIS A 19 -12.57 -5.63 -0.51
N GLU A 20 -12.51 -6.90 -0.89
CA GLU A 20 -13.59 -7.85 -0.67
C GLU A 20 -13.89 -8.07 0.81
N PHE A 21 -12.94 -7.80 1.67
CA PHE A 21 -13.04 -7.99 3.12
C PHE A 21 -13.54 -6.77 3.90
N ASP A 22 -13.66 -5.60 3.28
CA ASP A 22 -13.96 -4.31 3.93
C ASP A 22 -15.30 -4.30 4.69
N TYR A 23 -16.27 -5.07 4.22
CA TYR A 23 -17.58 -5.20 4.88
C TYR A 23 -17.70 -6.44 5.78
N LYS A 24 -16.58 -6.98 6.25
CA LYS A 24 -16.47 -8.15 7.13
C LYS A 24 -16.79 -9.49 6.44
N LEU A 25 -16.25 -10.57 7.01
CA LEU A 25 -16.39 -11.93 6.48
C LEU A 25 -17.85 -12.40 6.35
N PRO A 26 -18.78 -12.09 7.29
CA PRO A 26 -20.18 -12.49 7.13
C PRO A 26 -20.81 -11.89 5.86
N ARG A 27 -20.52 -10.62 5.55
CA ARG A 27 -21.03 -9.98 4.32
C ARG A 27 -20.38 -10.57 3.07
N LEU A 28 -19.08 -10.84 3.09
CA LEU A 28 -18.41 -11.53 2.00
C LEU A 28 -19.05 -12.92 1.75
N ALA A 29 -19.35 -13.67 2.82
CA ALA A 29 -20.02 -14.97 2.70
C ALA A 29 -21.42 -14.89 2.07
N GLU A 30 -22.16 -13.80 2.29
CA GLU A 30 -23.42 -13.54 1.59
C GLU A 30 -23.19 -13.24 0.11
N LEU A 31 -22.23 -12.35 -0.19
CA LEU A 31 -21.93 -11.93 -1.56
C LEU A 31 -21.41 -13.08 -2.42
N THR A 32 -20.53 -13.94 -1.88
CA THR A 32 -20.03 -15.10 -2.62
C THR A 32 -21.12 -16.14 -2.91
N LYS A 33 -22.18 -16.22 -2.09
CA LYS A 33 -23.38 -17.04 -2.37
C LYS A 33 -24.33 -16.40 -3.39
N GLN A 34 -24.37 -15.07 -3.45
CA GLN A 34 -25.19 -14.32 -4.40
C GLN A 34 -24.58 -14.34 -5.81
N ALA A 35 -23.25 -14.48 -5.91
CA ALA A 35 -22.53 -14.52 -7.18
C ALA A 35 -22.95 -15.76 -8.00
N LYS A 36 -23.24 -15.56 -9.29
CA LYS A 36 -23.47 -16.63 -10.27
C LYS A 36 -22.15 -17.11 -10.90
N TYR A 37 -21.06 -16.39 -10.67
CA TYR A 37 -19.69 -16.72 -11.07
C TYR A 37 -18.93 -17.32 -9.89
N GLN A 38 -17.84 -18.04 -10.18
CA GLN A 38 -17.05 -18.71 -9.14
C GLN A 38 -15.93 -17.80 -8.62
N TYR A 39 -15.90 -17.54 -7.32
CA TYR A 39 -14.72 -16.97 -6.68
C TYR A 39 -13.60 -18.00 -6.56
N LEU A 40 -12.38 -17.57 -6.86
CA LEU A 40 -11.16 -18.38 -6.81
C LEU A 40 -10.13 -17.76 -5.87
N SER A 41 -9.52 -18.57 -5.00
CA SER A 41 -8.32 -18.20 -4.24
C SER A 41 -7.64 -19.47 -3.70
N CYS A 42 -6.39 -19.69 -4.06
CA CYS A 42 -5.64 -20.87 -3.60
C CYS A 42 -4.98 -20.64 -2.24
N ASN A 43 -4.76 -19.39 -1.86
CA ASN A 43 -4.01 -19.02 -0.66
C ASN A 43 -4.84 -18.38 0.47
N PHE A 44 -6.07 -17.95 0.22
CA PHE A 44 -6.99 -17.56 1.30
C PHE A 44 -7.50 -18.81 2.00
N LYS A 45 -7.20 -18.97 3.29
CA LYS A 45 -7.51 -20.19 4.06
C LYS A 45 -8.06 -19.84 5.44
N TYR A 46 -9.14 -20.51 5.83
CA TYR A 46 -9.60 -20.51 7.21
C TYR A 46 -8.76 -21.51 8.03
N ILE A 47 -8.10 -21.04 9.07
CA ILE A 47 -7.21 -21.83 9.95
C ILE A 47 -7.76 -21.92 11.37
N GLY A 48 -8.95 -21.32 11.63
CA GLY A 48 -9.63 -21.39 12.91
C GLY A 48 -10.35 -22.72 13.15
N LYS A 49 -11.13 -22.78 14.23
CA LYS A 49 -11.96 -23.97 14.56
C LYS A 49 -13.26 -23.95 13.77
N GLY A 50 -13.57 -25.05 13.09
CA GLY A 50 -14.79 -25.19 12.28
C GLY A 50 -14.54 -24.94 10.79
N THR A 51 -15.49 -24.32 10.08
CA THR A 51 -15.43 -24.07 8.64
C THR A 51 -15.74 -22.60 8.32
N SER A 52 -15.10 -22.06 7.30
CA SER A 52 -15.49 -20.77 6.75
C SER A 52 -16.82 -20.87 6.01
N ASN A 53 -17.64 -19.83 6.10
CA ASN A 53 -18.88 -19.70 5.33
C ASN A 53 -18.69 -18.98 3.97
N VAL A 54 -17.47 -18.50 3.67
CA VAL A 54 -17.13 -17.87 2.38
C VAL A 54 -17.03 -18.95 1.31
N ALA A 55 -17.73 -18.81 0.20
CA ALA A 55 -17.74 -19.78 -0.89
C ALA A 55 -16.70 -19.42 -1.95
N TYR A 56 -15.70 -20.27 -2.14
CA TYR A 56 -14.67 -20.14 -3.17
C TYR A 56 -13.99 -21.49 -3.42
N LYS A 57 -13.21 -21.55 -4.53
CA LYS A 57 -12.36 -22.70 -4.87
C LYS A 57 -10.91 -22.25 -5.05
N PRO A 58 -9.92 -23.14 -4.92
CA PRO A 58 -8.53 -22.79 -5.22
C PRO A 58 -8.33 -22.56 -6.74
N TYR A 59 -8.99 -23.33 -7.57
CA TYR A 59 -8.99 -23.23 -9.03
C TYR A 59 -10.24 -23.88 -9.62
N GLU A 60 -10.47 -23.64 -10.91
CA GLU A 60 -11.49 -24.33 -11.72
C GLU A 60 -10.89 -24.70 -13.08
N ILE A 61 -11.28 -25.85 -13.63
CA ILE A 61 -10.85 -26.31 -14.95
C ILE A 61 -12.04 -26.27 -15.90
N VAL A 62 -11.86 -25.57 -17.02
CA VAL A 62 -12.85 -25.49 -18.10
C VAL A 62 -12.31 -26.22 -19.32
N ASP A 63 -13.17 -27.04 -19.94
CA ASP A 63 -12.85 -27.73 -21.19
C ASP A 63 -13.39 -26.93 -22.38
N TYR A 64 -12.49 -26.40 -23.16
CA TYR A 64 -12.80 -25.69 -24.40
C TYR A 64 -12.62 -26.62 -25.62
N GLY A 65 -13.57 -27.54 -25.79
CA GLY A 65 -13.55 -28.45 -26.95
C GLY A 65 -12.38 -29.44 -26.95
N GLY A 66 -12.06 -30.01 -25.80
CA GLY A 66 -10.95 -30.94 -25.60
C GLY A 66 -9.65 -30.28 -25.13
N THR A 67 -9.60 -28.95 -25.02
CA THR A 67 -8.49 -28.24 -24.41
C THR A 67 -8.87 -27.76 -23.02
N LYS A 68 -8.32 -28.40 -22.00
CA LYS A 68 -8.54 -28.04 -20.59
C LYS A 68 -7.68 -26.84 -20.20
N VAL A 69 -8.31 -25.78 -19.68
CA VAL A 69 -7.67 -24.59 -19.14
C VAL A 69 -8.04 -24.47 -17.67
N ALA A 70 -7.04 -24.40 -16.80
CA ALA A 70 -7.24 -24.12 -15.37
C ALA A 70 -7.14 -22.63 -15.11
N PHE A 71 -8.08 -22.13 -14.29
CA PHE A 71 -8.06 -20.78 -13.75
C PHE A 71 -7.74 -20.88 -12.25
N VAL A 72 -6.63 -20.29 -11.82
CA VAL A 72 -6.13 -20.34 -10.43
C VAL A 72 -6.26 -18.96 -9.80
N GLY A 73 -6.98 -18.83 -8.69
CA GLY A 73 -7.11 -17.56 -7.97
C GLY A 73 -5.93 -17.32 -7.02
N ILE A 74 -5.43 -16.09 -6.96
CA ILE A 74 -4.36 -15.69 -6.02
C ILE A 74 -4.72 -14.35 -5.38
N THR A 75 -4.81 -14.34 -4.04
CA THR A 75 -5.13 -13.14 -3.24
C THR A 75 -3.88 -12.61 -2.58
N THR A 76 -3.68 -11.29 -2.55
CA THR A 76 -2.50 -10.70 -1.90
C THR A 76 -2.50 -10.95 -0.39
N PRO A 77 -1.37 -11.39 0.20
CA PRO A 77 -1.21 -11.43 1.65
C PRO A 77 -1.33 -10.05 2.31
N GLU A 78 -1.12 -8.96 1.58
CA GLU A 78 -1.38 -7.59 2.06
C GLU A 78 -2.82 -7.34 2.49
N SER A 79 -3.75 -8.25 2.17
CA SER A 79 -5.14 -8.16 2.62
C SER A 79 -5.27 -8.03 4.13
N PHE A 80 -4.32 -8.53 4.93
CA PHE A 80 -4.31 -8.30 6.38
C PHE A 80 -4.21 -6.82 6.72
N GLU A 81 -3.21 -6.13 6.19
CA GLU A 81 -2.96 -4.71 6.52
C GLU A 81 -3.77 -3.73 5.67
N LYS A 82 -4.12 -4.11 4.42
CA LYS A 82 -4.82 -3.24 3.47
C LYS A 82 -6.34 -3.35 3.51
N SER A 83 -6.87 -4.31 4.28
CA SER A 83 -8.24 -4.35 4.73
C SER A 83 -8.26 -4.07 6.24
N THR A 84 -9.08 -4.76 7.01
CA THR A 84 -9.18 -4.54 8.45
C THR A 84 -8.65 -5.79 9.19
N PRO A 85 -7.44 -5.77 9.79
CA PRO A 85 -6.82 -6.93 10.42
C PRO A 85 -7.73 -7.67 11.41
N ALA A 86 -8.51 -6.92 12.20
CA ALA A 86 -9.45 -7.47 13.18
C ALA A 86 -10.53 -8.38 12.57
N TYR A 87 -10.83 -8.26 11.26
CA TYR A 87 -11.83 -9.14 10.62
C TYR A 87 -11.31 -10.56 10.37
N PHE A 88 -10.00 -10.75 10.42
CA PHE A 88 -9.35 -12.05 10.26
C PHE A 88 -8.97 -12.70 11.59
N GLN A 89 -9.37 -12.11 12.73
CA GLN A 89 -9.02 -12.54 14.07
C GLN A 89 -10.25 -13.08 14.83
N ASP A 90 -9.98 -13.91 15.85
CA ASP A 90 -10.96 -14.29 16.86
C ASP A 90 -11.09 -13.21 17.95
N ASP A 91 -12.00 -13.42 18.92
CA ASP A 91 -12.24 -12.50 20.03
C ASP A 91 -11.00 -12.30 20.95
N ASN A 92 -9.98 -13.14 20.83
CA ASN A 92 -8.71 -13.03 21.57
C ASN A 92 -7.61 -12.32 20.74
N GLY A 93 -7.90 -11.92 19.51
CA GLY A 93 -6.95 -11.27 18.61
C GLY A 93 -6.02 -12.26 17.88
N ASN A 94 -6.30 -13.56 17.89
CA ASN A 94 -5.53 -14.53 17.12
C ASN A 94 -6.06 -14.58 15.69
N PHE A 95 -5.16 -14.57 14.70
CA PHE A 95 -5.56 -14.75 13.32
C PHE A 95 -6.15 -16.15 13.09
N ILE A 96 -7.34 -16.19 12.50
CA ILE A 96 -8.09 -17.41 12.13
C ILE A 96 -8.20 -17.58 10.62
N TYR A 97 -7.57 -16.73 9.86
CA TYR A 97 -7.37 -16.82 8.42
C TYR A 97 -5.89 -16.66 8.08
N SER A 98 -5.48 -17.18 6.93
CA SER A 98 -4.15 -17.04 6.36
C SER A 98 -4.26 -16.78 4.86
N PHE A 99 -3.31 -16.01 4.33
CA PHE A 99 -3.10 -15.80 2.89
C PHE A 99 -1.80 -16.46 2.42
N SER A 100 -1.28 -17.42 3.20
CA SER A 100 0.05 -18.04 3.00
C SER A 100 1.17 -16.99 3.05
N GLU A 101 1.05 -16.08 4.01
CA GLU A 101 1.98 -15.00 4.28
C GLU A 101 3.24 -15.50 5.00
N ASP A 102 4.39 -14.94 4.65
CA ASP A 102 5.67 -15.03 5.35
C ASP A 102 6.60 -13.91 4.90
N LYS A 103 7.78 -13.80 5.50
CA LYS A 103 8.71 -12.68 5.25
C LYS A 103 9.47 -12.76 3.93
N ASP A 104 9.53 -13.91 3.28
CA ASP A 104 10.31 -14.14 2.07
C ASP A 104 9.47 -14.65 0.88
N GLY A 105 8.15 -14.74 1.03
CA GLY A 105 7.22 -15.19 0.01
C GLY A 105 7.15 -16.71 -0.21
N SER A 106 7.99 -17.48 0.49
CA SER A 106 8.13 -18.93 0.25
C SER A 106 6.84 -19.70 0.48
N ALA A 107 6.02 -19.32 1.48
CA ALA A 107 4.73 -19.94 1.76
C ALA A 107 3.71 -19.68 0.64
N LEU A 108 3.68 -18.45 0.11
CA LEU A 108 2.83 -18.09 -1.03
C LEU A 108 3.24 -18.88 -2.28
N TYR A 109 4.52 -18.89 -2.64
CA TYR A 109 5.04 -19.58 -3.82
C TYR A 109 4.76 -21.09 -3.75
N LYS A 110 4.98 -21.70 -2.59
CA LYS A 110 4.68 -23.12 -2.36
C LYS A 110 3.19 -23.43 -2.53
N THR A 111 2.32 -22.56 -2.01
CA THR A 111 0.87 -22.74 -2.12
C THR A 111 0.41 -22.64 -3.57
N VAL A 112 0.89 -21.63 -4.30
CA VAL A 112 0.60 -21.44 -5.72
C VAL A 112 1.12 -22.63 -6.54
N GLN A 113 2.38 -23.04 -6.34
CA GLN A 113 2.97 -24.18 -7.05
C GLN A 113 2.16 -25.46 -6.83
N THR A 114 1.82 -25.78 -5.56
CA THR A 114 1.02 -26.97 -5.23
C THR A 114 -0.32 -26.95 -5.95
N THR A 115 -0.96 -25.78 -6.09
CA THR A 115 -2.24 -25.66 -6.78
C THR A 115 -2.10 -25.79 -8.29
N VAL A 116 -1.05 -25.21 -8.88
CA VAL A 116 -0.72 -25.36 -10.31
C VAL A 116 -0.44 -26.82 -10.65
N ASP A 117 0.35 -27.51 -9.82
CA ASP A 117 0.67 -28.93 -10.00
C ASP A 117 -0.58 -29.80 -9.94
N ALA A 118 -1.50 -29.52 -8.99
CA ALA A 118 -2.77 -30.23 -8.89
C ALA A 118 -3.64 -30.05 -10.15
N ALA A 119 -3.77 -28.81 -10.64
CA ALA A 119 -4.53 -28.52 -11.85
C ALA A 119 -3.94 -29.23 -13.09
N LYS A 120 -2.61 -29.25 -13.22
CA LYS A 120 -1.92 -29.99 -14.30
C LYS A 120 -2.08 -31.50 -14.18
N ALA A 121 -2.05 -32.04 -12.96
CA ALA A 121 -2.31 -33.47 -12.72
C ALA A 121 -3.73 -33.89 -13.11
N GLU A 122 -4.72 -32.97 -13.04
CA GLU A 122 -6.09 -33.18 -13.52
C GLU A 122 -6.24 -32.99 -15.04
N GLY A 123 -5.13 -32.73 -15.73
CA GLY A 123 -5.05 -32.66 -17.19
C GLY A 123 -5.21 -31.25 -17.78
N ALA A 124 -5.04 -30.20 -17.00
CA ALA A 124 -5.01 -28.85 -17.53
C ALA A 124 -3.80 -28.68 -18.47
N LYS A 125 -4.07 -28.30 -19.72
CA LYS A 125 -3.05 -27.99 -20.71
C LYS A 125 -2.46 -26.61 -20.48
N TYR A 126 -3.31 -25.65 -20.11
CA TYR A 126 -2.91 -24.28 -19.79
C TYR A 126 -3.38 -23.93 -18.39
N VAL A 127 -2.59 -23.10 -17.69
CA VAL A 127 -2.91 -22.54 -16.37
C VAL A 127 -2.88 -21.02 -16.45
N ILE A 128 -4.01 -20.39 -16.25
CA ILE A 128 -4.18 -18.95 -16.20
C ILE A 128 -4.40 -18.53 -14.74
N ALA A 129 -3.48 -17.77 -14.16
CA ALA A 129 -3.67 -17.20 -12.84
C ALA A 129 -4.54 -15.93 -12.94
N ILE A 130 -5.55 -15.84 -12.08
CA ILE A 130 -6.35 -14.63 -11.83
C ILE A 130 -5.89 -14.11 -10.47
N ALA A 131 -5.06 -13.06 -10.48
CA ALA A 131 -4.35 -12.59 -9.31
C ALA A 131 -4.78 -11.19 -8.87
N HIS A 132 -4.61 -10.91 -7.60
CA HIS A 132 -4.69 -9.58 -7.03
C HIS A 132 -3.46 -9.37 -6.16
N LEU A 133 -2.28 -9.18 -6.78
CA LEU A 133 -0.96 -9.11 -6.13
C LEU A 133 -0.28 -7.76 -6.35
N GLY A 134 -0.38 -7.22 -7.57
CA GLY A 134 0.29 -5.97 -7.94
C GLY A 134 1.78 -6.11 -8.20
N MET A 135 2.39 -4.98 -8.55
CA MET A 135 3.82 -4.87 -8.86
C MET A 135 4.60 -4.15 -7.76
N ASP A 136 3.90 -3.37 -6.95
CA ASP A 136 4.42 -2.67 -5.78
C ASP A 136 3.58 -3.05 -4.56
N GLY A 137 4.20 -3.28 -3.46
CA GLY A 137 3.50 -3.75 -2.28
C GLY A 137 4.24 -3.45 -0.98
N THR A 138 3.74 -4.01 0.10
CA THR A 138 4.37 -3.95 1.41
C THR A 138 5.74 -4.63 1.37
N THR A 139 5.85 -5.70 0.58
CA THR A 139 7.10 -6.40 0.31
C THR A 139 7.22 -6.78 -1.16
N GLU A 140 8.45 -6.80 -1.68
CA GLU A 140 8.76 -7.25 -3.03
C GLU A 140 8.46 -8.74 -3.27
N TYR A 141 8.33 -9.54 -2.19
CA TYR A 141 8.11 -10.99 -2.26
C TYR A 141 6.65 -11.38 -2.58
N TRP A 142 5.68 -10.47 -2.39
CA TRP A 142 4.26 -10.76 -2.64
C TRP A 142 3.74 -10.17 -3.95
N THR A 143 4.63 -9.75 -4.84
CA THR A 143 4.27 -9.19 -6.14
C THR A 143 3.99 -10.29 -7.18
N SER A 144 3.29 -9.93 -8.24
CA SER A 144 3.00 -10.83 -9.36
C SER A 144 4.27 -11.36 -10.04
N GLU A 145 5.28 -10.50 -10.21
CA GLU A 145 6.57 -10.91 -10.76
C GLU A 145 7.27 -11.91 -9.84
N ALA A 146 7.29 -11.65 -8.53
CA ALA A 146 7.93 -12.54 -7.57
C ALA A 146 7.28 -13.93 -7.57
N VAL A 147 5.94 -14.01 -7.66
CA VAL A 147 5.23 -15.29 -7.76
C VAL A 147 5.60 -16.01 -9.04
N ILE A 148 5.63 -15.34 -10.19
CA ILE A 148 6.02 -15.94 -11.48
C ILE A 148 7.46 -16.45 -11.42
N GLN A 149 8.41 -15.64 -10.96
CA GLN A 149 9.84 -15.96 -10.90
C GLN A 149 10.18 -17.12 -9.96
N ASN A 150 9.31 -17.42 -9.00
CA ASN A 150 9.51 -18.48 -8.00
C ASN A 150 8.61 -19.70 -8.20
N THR A 151 7.80 -19.74 -9.27
CA THR A 151 6.91 -20.85 -9.60
C THR A 151 7.12 -21.31 -11.05
N THR A 152 6.53 -22.44 -11.41
CA THR A 152 6.55 -22.99 -12.78
C THR A 152 5.15 -23.38 -13.21
N GLY A 153 4.93 -23.47 -14.51
CA GLY A 153 3.71 -24.01 -15.06
C GLY A 153 2.50 -23.07 -15.11
N ILE A 154 2.63 -21.82 -14.70
CA ILE A 154 1.67 -20.74 -15.03
C ILE A 154 2.00 -20.27 -16.45
N ASP A 155 1.00 -20.22 -17.32
CA ASP A 155 1.15 -19.81 -18.71
C ASP A 155 0.84 -18.31 -18.92
N ALA A 156 -0.11 -17.77 -18.15
CA ALA A 156 -0.41 -16.33 -18.07
C ALA A 156 -0.94 -15.95 -16.70
N MET A 157 -0.75 -14.69 -16.32
CA MET A 157 -1.31 -14.09 -15.10
C MET A 157 -2.03 -12.78 -15.44
N LEU A 158 -3.30 -12.70 -15.06
CA LEU A 158 -4.14 -11.51 -15.13
C LEU A 158 -4.22 -10.93 -13.72
N ASP A 159 -3.69 -9.74 -13.53
CA ASP A 159 -3.42 -9.16 -12.21
C ASP A 159 -4.22 -7.89 -11.93
N GLY A 160 -4.20 -7.44 -10.68
CA GLY A 160 -4.81 -6.24 -10.16
C GLY A 160 -3.96 -5.60 -9.03
N HIS A 161 -4.59 -4.92 -8.07
CA HIS A 161 -4.05 -4.34 -6.83
C HIS A 161 -3.29 -3.02 -6.99
N SER A 162 -2.19 -2.95 -7.75
CA SER A 162 -1.37 -1.73 -7.90
C SER A 162 -2.00 -0.66 -8.80
N HIS A 163 -3.10 -0.97 -9.49
CA HIS A 163 -3.81 -0.05 -10.40
C HIS A 163 -2.99 0.39 -11.62
N GLU A 164 -2.02 -0.41 -12.02
CA GLU A 164 -1.14 -0.12 -13.16
C GLU A 164 -1.73 -0.61 -14.49
N GLU A 165 -1.15 -0.15 -15.57
CA GLU A 165 -1.52 -0.52 -16.94
C GLU A 165 -0.31 -1.11 -17.64
N TYR A 166 -0.33 -2.41 -17.84
CA TYR A 166 0.75 -3.10 -18.56
C TYR A 166 0.30 -4.42 -19.17
N SER A 167 1.02 -4.80 -20.22
CA SER A 167 1.07 -6.14 -20.80
C SER A 167 2.52 -6.45 -21.12
N LYS A 168 3.10 -7.43 -20.44
CA LYS A 168 4.52 -7.77 -20.53
C LYS A 168 4.74 -9.27 -20.37
N THR A 169 5.98 -9.70 -20.56
CA THR A 169 6.41 -11.08 -20.34
C THR A 169 7.41 -11.11 -19.21
N VAL A 170 7.26 -12.08 -18.31
CA VAL A 170 8.15 -12.34 -17.17
C VAL A 170 8.64 -13.78 -17.26
N ALA A 171 9.94 -14.02 -17.08
CA ALA A 171 10.48 -15.36 -17.02
C ALA A 171 10.11 -16.05 -15.70
N ASN A 172 9.62 -17.29 -15.76
CA ASN A 172 9.35 -18.10 -14.59
C ASN A 172 10.66 -18.69 -14.01
N LYS A 173 10.55 -19.51 -12.98
CA LYS A 173 11.68 -20.14 -12.30
C LYS A 173 12.56 -20.99 -13.24
N ASP A 174 11.99 -21.59 -14.26
CA ASP A 174 12.70 -22.43 -15.25
C ASP A 174 13.14 -21.64 -16.49
N GLY A 175 12.82 -20.35 -16.58
CA GLY A 175 13.15 -19.46 -17.69
C GLY A 175 12.09 -19.39 -18.78
N ASP A 176 10.92 -20.04 -18.62
CA ASP A 176 9.82 -19.94 -19.57
C ASP A 176 9.09 -18.60 -19.45
N ASN A 177 8.64 -18.10 -20.58
CA ASN A 177 7.94 -16.84 -20.66
C ASN A 177 6.48 -16.94 -20.21
N VAL A 178 6.09 -16.15 -19.19
CA VAL A 178 4.73 -16.01 -18.70
C VAL A 178 4.19 -14.64 -19.09
N VAL A 179 3.02 -14.59 -19.71
CA VAL A 179 2.32 -13.32 -20.00
C VAL A 179 1.76 -12.76 -18.71
N LEU A 180 2.10 -11.51 -18.37
CA LEU A 180 1.59 -10.78 -17.20
C LEU A 180 0.91 -9.49 -17.66
N ALA A 181 -0.37 -9.31 -17.30
CA ALA A 181 -1.14 -8.13 -17.70
C ALA A 181 -2.00 -7.58 -16.55
N GLN A 182 -2.10 -6.25 -16.50
CA GLN A 182 -3.00 -5.53 -15.61
C GLN A 182 -3.70 -4.40 -16.37
N THR A 183 -5.00 -4.20 -16.13
CA THR A 183 -5.90 -3.38 -16.93
C THR A 183 -6.14 -1.98 -16.34
N LYS A 184 -5.30 -1.53 -15.42
CA LYS A 184 -5.49 -0.29 -14.65
C LYS A 184 -6.65 -0.40 -13.64
N THR A 185 -7.34 0.69 -13.37
CA THR A 185 -8.46 0.76 -12.43
C THR A 185 -9.68 1.43 -13.10
N LYS A 186 -10.85 1.38 -12.44
CA LYS A 186 -12.10 2.04 -12.88
C LYS A 186 -12.52 1.63 -14.30
N LEU A 187 -12.27 0.39 -14.69
CA LEU A 187 -12.56 -0.16 -16.03
C LEU A 187 -11.90 0.65 -17.16
N ALA A 188 -10.72 1.22 -16.95
CA ALA A 188 -10.02 1.99 -17.97
C ALA A 188 -9.71 1.16 -19.22
N ASN A 189 -9.41 -0.13 -19.03
CA ASN A 189 -9.13 -1.07 -20.11
C ASN A 189 -9.88 -2.39 -19.90
N LEU A 190 -10.16 -3.08 -21.00
CA LEU A 190 -10.50 -4.50 -21.05
C LEU A 190 -9.24 -5.27 -21.46
N GLY A 191 -8.88 -6.30 -20.69
CA GLY A 191 -7.80 -7.22 -21.04
C GLY A 191 -8.29 -8.33 -21.94
N LYS A 192 -7.59 -8.60 -23.05
CA LYS A 192 -7.86 -9.74 -23.93
C LYS A 192 -6.64 -10.65 -23.95
N LEU A 193 -6.81 -11.87 -23.46
CA LEU A 193 -5.82 -12.93 -23.55
C LEU A 193 -6.19 -13.86 -24.72
N THR A 194 -5.23 -14.17 -25.59
CA THR A 194 -5.44 -15.06 -26.72
C THR A 194 -4.47 -16.23 -26.65
N ILE A 195 -4.98 -17.44 -26.72
CA ILE A 195 -4.21 -18.67 -26.90
C ILE A 195 -4.45 -19.13 -28.36
N SER A 196 -3.43 -19.03 -29.20
CA SER A 196 -3.52 -19.42 -30.60
C SER A 196 -3.39 -20.94 -30.79
N ALA A 197 -3.75 -21.43 -31.98
CA ALA A 197 -3.75 -22.87 -32.27
C ALA A 197 -2.33 -23.52 -32.15
N ASP A 198 -1.28 -22.74 -32.36
CA ASP A 198 0.12 -23.17 -32.16
C ASP A 198 0.57 -23.07 -30.69
N GLY A 199 -0.32 -22.68 -29.79
CA GLY A 199 -0.08 -22.57 -28.35
C GLY A 199 0.56 -21.26 -27.89
N LYS A 200 0.77 -20.29 -28.79
CA LYS A 200 1.30 -18.98 -28.41
C LYS A 200 0.25 -18.18 -27.64
N ILE A 201 0.68 -17.61 -26.50
CA ILE A 201 -0.17 -16.77 -25.64
C ILE A 201 0.23 -15.31 -25.80
N THR A 202 -0.77 -14.45 -26.00
CA THR A 202 -0.59 -13.00 -26.13
C THR A 202 -1.67 -12.27 -25.36
N SER A 203 -1.36 -11.08 -24.86
CA SER A 203 -2.35 -10.19 -24.24
C SER A 203 -2.39 -8.83 -24.93
N GLU A 204 -3.58 -8.24 -24.93
CA GLU A 204 -3.89 -6.94 -25.51
C GLU A 204 -4.74 -6.15 -24.52
N LEU A 205 -4.44 -4.88 -24.33
CA LEU A 205 -5.26 -3.95 -23.55
C LEU A 205 -6.10 -3.10 -24.50
N ILE A 206 -7.41 -3.20 -24.35
CA ILE A 206 -8.40 -2.48 -25.17
C ILE A 206 -8.92 -1.33 -24.32
N SER A 207 -8.60 -0.08 -24.70
CA SER A 207 -9.05 1.12 -23.96
C SER A 207 -10.57 1.25 -24.00
N ALA A 208 -11.17 1.37 -22.82
CA ALA A 208 -12.61 1.65 -22.72
C ALA A 208 -12.95 3.07 -23.14
N LYS A 209 -11.98 4.00 -23.16
CA LYS A 209 -12.18 5.41 -23.55
C LYS A 209 -12.65 5.56 -24.99
N ASP A 210 -12.18 4.69 -25.88
CA ASP A 210 -12.46 4.73 -27.30
C ASP A 210 -13.66 3.84 -27.70
N TYR A 211 -14.25 3.13 -26.70
CA TYR A 211 -15.36 2.21 -26.93
C TYR A 211 -16.69 2.87 -26.57
N THR A 212 -17.41 3.30 -27.59
CA THR A 212 -18.69 4.04 -27.43
C THR A 212 -19.96 3.17 -27.47
N LYS A 213 -19.82 1.91 -27.93
CA LYS A 213 -20.94 0.98 -28.04
C LYS A 213 -21.29 0.45 -26.63
N LYS A 214 -22.58 0.59 -26.28
CA LYS A 214 -23.12 0.12 -25.00
C LYS A 214 -24.12 -1.01 -25.25
N ASP A 215 -24.13 -1.98 -24.34
CA ASP A 215 -25.19 -2.96 -24.25
C ASP A 215 -26.44 -2.29 -23.63
N GLU A 216 -27.57 -2.37 -24.31
CA GLU A 216 -28.80 -1.70 -23.88
C GLU A 216 -29.35 -2.28 -22.59
N HIS A 217 -29.35 -3.63 -22.46
CA HIS A 217 -29.87 -4.30 -21.28
C HIS A 217 -29.04 -3.95 -20.04
N ILE A 218 -27.70 -4.02 -20.14
CA ILE A 218 -26.81 -3.66 -19.02
C ILE A 218 -26.93 -2.17 -18.68
N THR A 219 -27.10 -1.30 -19.69
CA THR A 219 -27.32 0.13 -19.49
C THR A 219 -28.61 0.40 -18.71
N GLU A 220 -29.71 -0.22 -19.09
CA GLU A 220 -31.00 -0.11 -18.40
C GLU A 220 -30.92 -0.65 -16.97
N PHE A 221 -30.26 -1.79 -16.76
CA PHE A 221 -30.07 -2.38 -15.45
C PHE A 221 -29.29 -1.44 -14.50
N ILE A 222 -28.17 -0.87 -14.98
CA ILE A 222 -27.36 0.09 -14.20
C ILE A 222 -28.15 1.37 -13.94
N THR A 223 -28.86 1.90 -14.95
CA THR A 223 -29.71 3.10 -14.80
C THR A 223 -30.77 2.89 -13.73
N GLY A 224 -31.45 1.73 -13.73
CA GLY A 224 -32.41 1.39 -12.68
C GLY A 224 -31.85 1.31 -11.26
N ILE A 225 -30.55 1.07 -11.11
CA ILE A 225 -29.84 1.17 -9.81
C ILE A 225 -29.53 2.62 -9.49
N THR A 226 -28.93 3.38 -10.42
CA THR A 226 -28.47 4.75 -10.18
C THR A 226 -29.62 5.72 -9.91
N ASP A 227 -30.74 5.60 -10.61
CA ASP A 227 -31.90 6.47 -10.45
C ASP A 227 -32.52 6.42 -9.05
N LYS A 228 -32.34 5.29 -8.33
CA LYS A 228 -32.80 5.17 -6.93
C LYS A 228 -32.08 6.12 -5.99
N PHE A 229 -30.86 6.54 -6.33
CA PHE A 229 -29.99 7.32 -5.46
C PHE A 229 -29.65 8.71 -6.01
N SER A 230 -29.96 8.99 -7.28
CA SER A 230 -29.55 10.23 -7.95
C SER A 230 -30.01 11.48 -7.20
N ALA A 231 -31.26 11.53 -6.78
CA ALA A 231 -31.81 12.69 -6.06
C ALA A 231 -31.10 13.01 -4.75
N GLU A 232 -30.56 11.98 -4.07
CA GLU A 232 -29.77 12.15 -2.84
C GLU A 232 -28.31 12.50 -3.17
N LEU A 233 -27.73 11.80 -4.14
CA LEU A 233 -26.32 11.97 -4.51
C LEU A 233 -26.02 13.32 -5.17
N ASP A 234 -27.01 13.88 -5.91
CA ASP A 234 -26.88 15.17 -6.60
C ASP A 234 -27.11 16.38 -5.65
N LYS A 235 -27.50 16.12 -4.41
CA LYS A 235 -27.70 17.18 -3.43
C LYS A 235 -26.39 17.94 -3.19
N VAL A 236 -26.39 19.25 -3.49
CA VAL A 236 -25.26 20.15 -3.19
C VAL A 236 -25.14 20.33 -1.68
N VAL A 237 -23.95 20.07 -1.15
CA VAL A 237 -23.65 20.10 0.30
C VAL A 237 -22.57 21.10 0.67
N GLY A 238 -21.93 21.72 -0.32
CA GLY A 238 -20.90 22.73 -0.14
C GLY A 238 -20.37 23.22 -1.47
N LYS A 239 -19.33 24.05 -1.41
CA LYS A 239 -18.65 24.58 -2.60
C LYS A 239 -17.16 24.70 -2.33
N SER A 240 -16.33 24.32 -3.29
CA SER A 240 -14.90 24.60 -3.28
C SER A 240 -14.57 25.68 -4.30
N GLU A 241 -13.73 26.65 -3.94
CA GLU A 241 -13.25 27.67 -4.87
C GLU A 241 -12.11 27.17 -5.77
N VAL A 242 -11.50 26.03 -5.40
CA VAL A 242 -10.33 25.46 -6.07
C VAL A 242 -10.47 23.94 -6.20
N ASP A 243 -9.71 23.36 -7.14
CA ASP A 243 -9.57 21.91 -7.20
C ASP A 243 -8.75 21.39 -6.02
N LEU A 244 -9.20 20.28 -5.42
CA LEU A 244 -8.50 19.54 -4.39
C LEU A 244 -8.09 18.18 -4.95
N PRO A 245 -6.93 18.08 -5.61
CA PRO A 245 -6.51 16.85 -6.29
C PRO A 245 -6.10 15.75 -5.31
N ASP A 246 -6.40 14.51 -5.67
CA ASP A 246 -5.86 13.30 -5.06
C ASP A 246 -4.59 12.82 -5.75
N SER A 247 -4.39 13.18 -7.03
CA SER A 247 -3.33 12.72 -7.91
C SER A 247 -2.75 13.88 -8.73
N ASP A 248 -1.55 13.71 -9.27
CA ASP A 248 -0.96 14.62 -10.25
C ASP A 248 -1.51 14.39 -11.67
N GLU A 249 -1.02 15.18 -12.62
CA GLU A 249 -1.40 15.10 -14.05
C GLU A 249 -1.04 13.76 -14.72
N ASN A 250 -0.08 13.01 -14.16
CA ASN A 250 0.35 11.70 -14.62
C ASN A 250 -0.40 10.55 -13.93
N GLY A 251 -1.32 10.87 -13.01
CA GLY A 251 -2.10 9.91 -12.25
C GLY A 251 -1.38 9.32 -11.04
N LYS A 252 -0.23 9.87 -10.63
CA LYS A 252 0.44 9.53 -9.37
C LYS A 252 -0.39 10.06 -8.20
N ARG A 253 -0.75 9.20 -7.27
CA ARG A 253 -1.62 9.51 -6.14
C ARG A 253 -0.88 10.31 -5.06
N LEU A 254 -0.89 11.63 -5.17
CA LEU A 254 -0.19 12.54 -4.25
C LEU A 254 -0.60 12.34 -2.79
N VAL A 255 -1.87 12.07 -2.54
CA VAL A 255 -2.38 11.78 -1.18
C VAL A 255 -1.67 10.60 -0.50
N ARG A 256 -0.94 9.77 -1.24
CA ARG A 256 -0.24 8.58 -0.73
C ARG A 256 1.25 8.78 -0.48
N ASN A 257 1.79 9.94 -0.81
CA ASN A 257 3.21 10.25 -0.57
C ASN A 257 3.52 11.71 -0.32
N SER A 258 2.52 12.58 -0.35
CA SER A 258 2.75 14.02 -0.20
C SER A 258 1.63 14.68 0.61
N GLU A 259 1.94 15.79 1.25
CA GLU A 259 0.92 16.68 1.80
C GLU A 259 0.09 17.26 0.65
N THR A 260 -1.23 17.18 0.77
CA THR A 260 -2.18 17.73 -0.20
C THR A 260 -3.25 18.55 0.49
N ALA A 261 -3.81 19.54 -0.22
CA ALA A 261 -4.91 20.33 0.30
C ALA A 261 -6.15 19.48 0.66
N LEU A 262 -6.42 18.42 -0.12
CA LEU A 262 -7.47 17.43 0.18
C LEU A 262 -7.19 16.68 1.49
N GLY A 263 -5.95 16.24 1.68
CA GLY A 263 -5.53 15.56 2.90
C GLY A 263 -5.58 16.47 4.12
N ASP A 264 -5.17 17.73 3.97
CA ASP A 264 -5.22 18.73 5.03
C ASP A 264 -6.66 19.02 5.46
N LEU A 265 -7.59 19.16 4.50
CA LEU A 265 -9.02 19.31 4.76
C LEU A 265 -9.56 18.13 5.56
N ALA A 266 -9.25 16.91 5.14
CA ALA A 266 -9.72 15.71 5.83
C ALA A 266 -9.17 15.61 7.26
N ALA A 267 -7.88 15.84 7.47
CA ALA A 267 -7.27 15.80 8.79
C ALA A 267 -7.78 16.93 9.71
N ASP A 268 -8.04 18.14 9.17
CA ASP A 268 -8.64 19.24 9.91
C ASP A 268 -10.06 18.91 10.34
N ALA A 269 -10.85 18.30 9.47
CA ALA A 269 -12.21 17.89 9.81
C ALA A 269 -12.21 16.95 11.02
N PHE A 270 -11.37 15.92 11.05
CA PHE A 270 -11.28 15.02 12.20
C PHE A 270 -10.78 15.72 13.45
N ARG A 271 -9.73 16.57 13.35
CA ARG A 271 -9.24 17.30 14.52
C ARG A 271 -10.28 18.24 15.11
N ILE A 272 -10.95 19.02 14.27
CA ILE A 272 -11.84 20.10 14.70
C ILE A 272 -13.19 19.55 15.13
N MET A 273 -13.81 18.69 14.32
CA MET A 273 -15.15 18.15 14.62
C MET A 273 -15.15 17.19 15.82
N MET A 274 -14.02 16.55 16.12
CA MET A 274 -13.86 15.68 17.29
C MET A 274 -13.21 16.38 18.48
N ASP A 275 -12.89 17.67 18.38
CA ASP A 275 -12.16 18.44 19.41
C ASP A 275 -10.90 17.67 19.88
N ALA A 276 -10.10 17.19 18.95
CA ALA A 276 -8.85 16.50 19.22
C ALA A 276 -7.65 17.47 19.16
N ASP A 277 -6.53 17.11 19.78
CA ASP A 277 -5.27 17.86 19.65
C ASP A 277 -4.68 17.66 18.26
N ILE A 278 -4.82 16.45 17.74
CA ILE A 278 -4.26 15.99 16.47
C ILE A 278 -5.37 15.31 15.65
N GLY A 279 -5.41 15.58 14.37
CA GLY A 279 -6.25 14.87 13.39
C GLY A 279 -5.39 14.14 12.39
N ILE A 280 -5.83 12.96 11.95
CA ILE A 280 -5.15 12.17 10.90
C ILE A 280 -6.16 11.64 9.88
N MET A 281 -5.66 11.48 8.65
CA MET A 281 -6.33 10.73 7.58
C MET A 281 -5.29 9.99 6.76
N ASN A 282 -5.48 8.68 6.54
CA ASN A 282 -4.58 7.89 5.70
C ASN A 282 -4.84 8.15 4.22
N GLY A 283 -3.79 8.18 3.41
CA GLY A 283 -3.88 8.45 1.98
C GLY A 283 -4.70 7.41 1.20
N GLY A 284 -4.76 6.16 1.70
CA GLY A 284 -5.61 5.10 1.15
C GLY A 284 -7.10 5.35 1.32
N GLY A 285 -7.50 6.16 2.29
CA GLY A 285 -8.87 6.57 2.52
C GLY A 285 -9.40 7.61 1.54
N LEU A 286 -8.53 8.35 0.84
CA LEU A 286 -8.86 9.41 -0.12
C LEU A 286 -8.86 8.84 -1.54
N ARG A 287 -10.02 8.72 -2.20
CA ARG A 287 -10.19 7.92 -3.43
C ARG A 287 -10.50 8.71 -4.69
N ALA A 288 -10.75 10.00 -4.58
CA ALA A 288 -11.02 10.90 -5.70
C ALA A 288 -10.72 12.35 -5.33
N ALA A 289 -10.52 13.19 -6.34
CA ALA A 289 -10.43 14.65 -6.18
C ALA A 289 -11.80 15.28 -5.83
N ILE A 290 -11.77 16.46 -5.20
CA ILE A 290 -12.92 17.36 -5.13
C ILE A 290 -12.67 18.48 -6.14
N PRO A 291 -13.45 18.57 -7.25
CA PRO A 291 -13.29 19.66 -8.21
C PRO A 291 -13.79 21.00 -7.65
N ALA A 292 -13.28 22.09 -8.22
CA ALA A 292 -13.83 23.43 -7.98
C ALA A 292 -15.29 23.50 -8.40
N GLY A 293 -16.08 24.26 -7.69
CA GLY A 293 -17.53 24.40 -7.89
C GLY A 293 -18.34 23.75 -6.79
N ASP A 294 -19.56 23.30 -7.15
CA ASP A 294 -20.49 22.69 -6.20
C ASP A 294 -20.01 21.30 -5.79
N ILE A 295 -19.99 21.05 -4.48
CA ILE A 295 -19.69 19.75 -3.89
C ILE A 295 -21.03 19.06 -3.63
N THR A 296 -21.25 17.92 -4.30
CA THR A 296 -22.44 17.11 -4.06
C THR A 296 -22.16 16.00 -3.04
N LEU A 297 -23.22 15.43 -2.47
CA LEU A 297 -23.08 14.26 -1.58
C LEU A 297 -22.41 13.09 -2.32
N GLY A 298 -22.71 12.91 -3.62
CA GLY A 298 -22.07 11.92 -4.47
C GLY A 298 -20.57 12.16 -4.65
N THR A 299 -20.13 13.42 -4.71
CA THR A 299 -18.69 13.77 -4.70
C THR A 299 -18.04 13.28 -3.42
N LEU A 300 -18.65 13.54 -2.26
CA LEU A 300 -18.08 13.09 -0.97
C LEU A 300 -18.01 11.58 -0.85
N PHE A 301 -19.03 10.84 -1.32
CA PHE A 301 -18.98 9.37 -1.34
C PHE A 301 -17.93 8.78 -2.29
N LYS A 302 -17.57 9.50 -3.38
CA LYS A 302 -16.45 9.10 -4.24
C LYS A 302 -15.11 9.30 -3.56
N VAL A 303 -14.97 10.36 -2.76
CA VAL A 303 -13.74 10.67 -2.02
C VAL A 303 -13.59 9.76 -0.80
N PHE A 304 -14.67 9.52 -0.04
CA PHE A 304 -14.72 8.77 1.22
C PHE A 304 -15.72 7.59 1.12
N PRO A 305 -15.42 6.54 0.36
CA PRO A 305 -16.41 5.50 0.03
C PRO A 305 -16.59 4.42 1.10
N TRP A 306 -15.73 4.37 2.12
CA TRP A 306 -15.62 3.20 3.00
C TRP A 306 -16.65 3.13 4.11
N GLY A 307 -17.22 4.27 4.49
CA GLY A 307 -18.18 4.35 5.59
C GLY A 307 -17.54 4.10 6.97
N ASN A 308 -16.24 4.34 7.11
CA ASN A 308 -15.53 4.27 8.39
C ASN A 308 -16.19 5.17 9.43
N LEU A 309 -16.03 4.83 10.71
CA LEU A 309 -16.54 5.62 11.81
C LEU A 309 -15.45 6.53 12.38
N PRO A 310 -15.78 7.77 12.76
CA PRO A 310 -14.85 8.63 13.44
C PRO A 310 -14.46 8.03 14.80
N CYS A 311 -13.18 8.06 15.10
CA CYS A 311 -12.63 7.55 16.35
C CYS A 311 -11.70 8.57 16.99
N LYS A 312 -11.82 8.74 18.31
CA LYS A 312 -10.94 9.58 19.13
C LYS A 312 -10.30 8.75 20.22
N VAL A 313 -8.97 8.82 20.33
CA VAL A 313 -8.20 8.10 21.33
C VAL A 313 -7.25 9.03 22.10
N ALA A 314 -6.81 8.58 23.28
CA ALA A 314 -5.76 9.21 24.07
C ALA A 314 -4.47 8.40 23.91
N VAL A 315 -3.41 9.02 23.38
CA VAL A 315 -2.13 8.38 23.06
C VAL A 315 -0.95 9.21 23.54
N THR A 316 0.19 8.55 23.80
CA THR A 316 1.42 9.25 24.19
C THR A 316 2.09 9.90 22.98
N GLY A 317 2.95 10.90 23.24
CA GLY A 317 3.79 11.46 22.17
C GLY A 317 4.71 10.43 21.55
N GLN A 318 5.13 9.38 22.29
CA GLN A 318 5.88 8.27 21.72
C GLN A 318 5.05 7.51 20.67
N THR A 319 3.80 7.18 20.97
CA THR A 319 2.88 6.54 20.02
C THR A 319 2.69 7.37 18.74
N ILE A 320 2.64 8.70 18.88
CA ILE A 320 2.55 9.61 17.72
C ILE A 320 3.81 9.54 16.87
N LEU A 321 5.02 9.49 17.48
CA LEU A 321 6.26 9.33 16.74
C LEU A 321 6.32 7.99 15.99
N ASP A 322 5.85 6.91 16.60
CA ASP A 322 5.79 5.59 15.96
C ASP A 322 4.81 5.57 14.80
N MET A 323 3.64 6.18 14.97
CA MET A 323 2.64 6.37 13.92
C MET A 323 3.20 7.13 12.70
N LEU A 324 3.85 8.27 12.93
CA LEU A 324 4.41 9.08 11.85
C LEU A 324 5.55 8.33 11.12
N GLU A 325 6.37 7.58 11.85
CA GLU A 325 7.47 6.79 11.27
C GLU A 325 6.93 5.69 10.36
N LEU A 326 5.89 4.95 10.79
CA LEU A 326 5.25 3.94 9.96
C LEU A 326 4.62 4.57 8.71
N GLY A 327 3.86 5.65 8.86
CA GLY A 327 3.21 6.34 7.75
C GLY A 327 4.21 6.85 6.69
N ALA A 328 5.37 7.33 7.13
CA ALA A 328 6.43 7.84 6.25
C ALA A 328 7.37 6.74 5.70
N SER A 329 7.23 5.49 6.13
CA SER A 329 8.23 4.43 5.89
C SER A 329 8.53 4.17 4.42
N LYS A 330 7.55 4.27 3.55
CA LYS A 330 7.70 4.02 2.11
C LYS A 330 8.01 5.26 1.26
N TYR A 331 7.98 6.46 1.85
CA TYR A 331 8.29 7.69 1.11
C TYR A 331 9.66 7.58 0.38
N PRO A 332 9.81 7.99 -0.89
CA PRO A 332 8.87 8.74 -1.73
C PRO A 332 7.88 7.88 -2.54
N LYS A 333 7.86 6.55 -2.34
CA LYS A 333 6.88 5.67 -2.99
C LYS A 333 5.48 5.91 -2.43
N GLU A 334 4.46 5.56 -3.19
CA GLU A 334 3.08 5.60 -2.73
C GLU A 334 2.85 4.60 -1.57
N ASN A 335 2.08 5.02 -0.58
CA ASN A 335 1.68 4.19 0.55
C ASN A 335 0.26 4.57 1.01
N GLY A 336 -0.66 3.62 1.07
CA GLY A 336 -1.99 3.84 1.62
C GLY A 336 -1.97 4.38 3.05
N GLY A 337 -1.00 3.93 3.85
CA GLY A 337 -0.78 4.38 5.22
C GLY A 337 -0.04 5.73 5.36
N PHE A 338 0.29 6.44 4.27
CA PHE A 338 0.82 7.80 4.38
C PHE A 338 -0.22 8.71 5.01
N LEU A 339 0.17 9.48 6.05
CA LEU A 339 -0.78 10.25 6.85
C LEU A 339 -0.77 11.73 6.48
N SER A 340 -1.94 12.24 6.10
CA SER A 340 -2.26 13.65 6.22
C SER A 340 -2.54 13.96 7.68
N VAL A 341 -2.05 15.12 8.18
CA VAL A 341 -2.09 15.45 9.59
C VAL A 341 -2.67 16.85 9.85
N SER A 342 -3.27 17.03 11.01
CA SER A 342 -3.70 18.32 11.52
C SER A 342 -3.26 18.49 12.98
N GLY A 343 -2.85 19.71 13.35
CA GLY A 343 -2.29 19.98 14.68
C GLY A 343 -0.86 19.46 14.85
N LEU A 344 -0.24 18.95 13.79
CA LEU A 344 1.14 18.48 13.74
C LEU A 344 1.93 19.20 12.65
N LYS A 345 3.25 19.36 12.87
CA LYS A 345 4.25 19.65 11.84
C LYS A 345 5.43 18.72 12.03
N TYR A 346 6.02 18.23 10.93
CA TYR A 346 7.20 17.38 10.99
C TYR A 346 8.00 17.39 9.69
N THR A 347 9.19 16.79 9.73
CA THR A 347 10.08 16.67 8.58
C THR A 347 10.32 15.19 8.27
N ILE A 348 10.27 14.80 7.01
CA ILE A 348 10.68 13.48 6.51
C ILE A 348 12.07 13.61 5.91
N ALA A 349 13.08 12.98 6.54
CA ALA A 349 14.43 12.85 6.03
C ALA A 349 14.51 11.59 5.15
N TYR A 350 14.20 11.71 3.86
CA TYR A 350 13.99 10.56 2.97
C TYR A 350 15.27 9.82 2.54
N GLY A 351 16.45 10.40 2.79
CA GLY A 351 17.73 9.70 2.64
C GLY A 351 18.02 8.71 3.78
N VAL A 352 17.25 8.79 4.88
CA VAL A 352 17.33 7.83 6.00
C VAL A 352 16.55 6.59 5.63
N ALA A 353 17.18 5.41 5.73
CA ALA A 353 16.50 4.15 5.48
C ALA A 353 15.36 3.92 6.49
N PRO A 354 14.21 3.35 6.07
CA PRO A 354 13.17 2.96 7.00
C PRO A 354 13.72 1.98 8.05
N SER A 355 13.39 2.21 9.32
CA SER A 355 13.88 1.40 10.44
C SER A 355 12.72 0.85 11.28
N ILE A 356 11.67 0.37 10.64
CA ILE A 356 10.52 -0.26 11.28
C ILE A 356 10.61 -1.78 11.18
N GLU A 357 10.14 -2.46 12.23
CA GLU A 357 9.90 -3.89 12.26
C GLU A 357 8.41 -4.15 12.27
N THR A 358 7.94 -5.07 11.43
CA THR A 358 6.55 -5.51 11.35
C THR A 358 6.42 -7.01 11.57
N THR A 359 5.24 -7.48 11.94
CA THR A 359 4.88 -8.91 11.92
C THR A 359 4.77 -9.42 10.48
N ASP A 360 4.57 -10.73 10.30
CA ASP A 360 4.32 -11.34 8.98
C ASP A 360 2.97 -10.87 8.38
N GLN A 361 2.06 -10.36 9.21
CA GLN A 361 0.78 -9.78 8.80
C GLN A 361 0.87 -8.25 8.55
N GLY A 362 2.08 -7.65 8.59
CA GLY A 362 2.29 -6.23 8.35
C GLY A 362 2.02 -5.31 9.54
N GLU A 363 1.69 -5.83 10.72
CA GLU A 363 1.45 -5.02 11.91
C GLU A 363 2.75 -4.44 12.46
N PHE A 364 2.74 -3.16 12.82
CA PHE A 364 3.90 -2.49 13.43
C PHE A 364 4.30 -3.14 14.76
N VAL A 365 5.60 -3.42 14.92
CA VAL A 365 6.17 -3.93 16.16
C VAL A 365 6.95 -2.84 16.89
N ARG A 366 7.93 -2.24 16.22
CA ARG A 366 8.79 -1.19 16.80
C ARG A 366 9.66 -0.50 15.75
N VAL A 367 10.28 0.58 16.14
CA VAL A 367 11.38 1.22 15.41
C VAL A 367 12.71 0.61 15.89
N THR A 368 13.54 0.17 14.94
CA THR A 368 14.79 -0.58 15.21
C THR A 368 16.06 0.26 15.05
N GLY A 369 15.95 1.49 14.52
CA GLY A 369 17.10 2.35 14.24
C GLY A 369 16.77 3.83 14.25
N ALA A 370 17.50 4.61 13.45
CA ALA A 370 17.23 6.04 13.31
C ALA A 370 15.88 6.29 12.65
N ARG A 371 15.13 7.26 13.17
CA ARG A 371 13.87 7.69 12.59
C ARG A 371 14.12 8.61 11.41
N ARG A 372 13.37 8.43 10.33
CA ARG A 372 13.32 9.38 9.22
C ARG A 372 12.38 10.56 9.49
N VAL A 373 11.42 10.39 10.41
CA VAL A 373 10.56 11.48 10.87
C VAL A 373 11.26 12.25 11.98
N THR A 374 11.47 13.57 11.75
CA THR A 374 12.19 14.47 12.64
C THR A 374 11.43 15.78 12.84
N ASN A 375 11.88 16.63 13.75
CA ASN A 375 11.32 17.96 14.02
C ASN A 375 9.80 17.97 14.28
N VAL A 376 9.30 16.93 14.95
CA VAL A 376 7.86 16.83 15.23
C VAL A 376 7.42 17.87 16.24
N GLN A 377 6.44 18.66 15.85
CA GLN A 377 5.84 19.72 16.67
C GLN A 377 4.32 19.54 16.73
N VAL A 378 3.74 19.85 17.87
CA VAL A 378 2.30 19.79 18.13
C VAL A 378 1.76 21.21 18.38
N LEU A 379 0.60 21.52 17.82
CA LEU A 379 -0.09 22.78 18.05
C LEU A 379 -0.57 22.87 19.50
N ASN A 380 -0.08 23.85 20.22
CA ASN A 380 -0.62 24.20 21.53
C ASN A 380 -1.89 25.04 21.33
N LYS A 381 -3.07 24.45 21.63
CA LYS A 381 -4.37 25.11 21.45
C LYS A 381 -4.51 26.43 22.25
N ALA A 382 -3.85 26.54 23.41
CA ALA A 382 -3.93 27.70 24.24
C ALA A 382 -3.12 28.90 23.71
N THR A 383 -1.98 28.62 23.07
CA THR A 383 -1.07 29.68 22.59
C THR A 383 -1.15 29.89 21.08
N GLY A 384 -1.74 28.95 20.33
CA GLY A 384 -1.74 28.92 18.86
C GLY A 384 -0.37 28.65 18.24
N LYS A 385 0.64 28.24 19.03
CA LYS A 385 2.01 28.00 18.55
C LYS A 385 2.31 26.50 18.46
N TYR A 386 3.15 26.14 17.51
CA TYR A 386 3.71 24.79 17.42
C TYR A 386 4.90 24.65 18.38
N GLU A 387 4.88 23.59 19.19
CA GLU A 387 5.88 23.29 20.21
C GLU A 387 6.43 21.89 19.97
N PRO A 388 7.72 21.60 20.27
CA PRO A 388 8.27 20.26 20.14
C PRO A 388 7.42 19.22 20.87
N ILE A 389 7.22 18.05 20.25
CA ILE A 389 6.42 16.99 20.85
C ILE A 389 7.06 16.51 22.16
N ASN A 390 6.25 16.33 23.20
CA ASN A 390 6.67 15.69 24.44
C ASN A 390 6.28 14.21 24.40
N VAL A 391 7.25 13.31 24.32
CA VAL A 391 7.05 11.86 24.18
C VAL A 391 6.23 11.23 25.31
N LYS A 392 6.25 11.82 26.52
CA LYS A 392 5.55 11.32 27.71
C LYS A 392 4.16 11.94 27.88
N LYS A 393 3.89 13.05 27.23
CA LYS A 393 2.58 13.72 27.31
C LYS A 393 1.53 12.91 26.55
N VAL A 394 0.34 12.85 27.10
CA VAL A 394 -0.83 12.27 26.42
C VAL A 394 -1.51 13.35 25.59
N TYR A 395 -1.79 13.02 24.34
CA TYR A 395 -2.51 13.84 23.38
C TYR A 395 -3.77 13.12 22.94
N THR A 396 -4.78 13.86 22.53
CA THR A 396 -5.97 13.31 21.89
C THR A 396 -5.77 13.28 20.39
N LEU A 397 -6.06 12.12 19.78
CA LEU A 397 -5.92 11.85 18.34
C LEU A 397 -7.29 11.51 17.75
N GLY A 398 -7.73 12.24 16.73
CA GLY A 398 -8.94 12.00 15.96
C GLY A 398 -8.63 11.46 14.56
N GLY A 399 -9.42 10.51 14.08
CA GLY A 399 -9.31 9.92 12.76
C GLY A 399 -10.42 8.90 12.52
N ILE A 400 -10.15 7.87 11.72
CA ILE A 400 -11.11 6.80 11.40
C ILE A 400 -10.78 5.50 12.15
N ASP A 401 -11.81 4.73 12.43
CA ASP A 401 -11.71 3.45 13.15
C ASP A 401 -10.86 2.42 12.41
N TYR A 402 -10.86 2.42 11.08
CA TYR A 402 -9.98 1.58 10.27
C TYR A 402 -8.51 1.67 10.73
N THR A 403 -7.98 2.88 10.83
CA THR A 403 -6.59 3.10 11.23
C THR A 403 -6.38 2.95 12.73
N ILE A 404 -7.30 3.51 13.54
CA ILE A 404 -7.08 3.71 15.00
C ILE A 404 -7.52 2.49 15.81
N VAL A 405 -8.65 1.85 15.44
CA VAL A 405 -9.22 0.74 16.23
C VAL A 405 -8.82 -0.60 15.65
N TYR A 406 -8.82 -0.71 14.34
CA TYR A 406 -8.68 -1.99 13.65
C TYR A 406 -7.28 -2.25 13.11
N GLY A 407 -6.34 -1.30 13.26
CA GLY A 407 -4.94 -1.48 12.88
C GLY A 407 -4.70 -1.50 11.37
N GLY A 408 -5.63 -0.97 10.57
CA GLY A 408 -5.48 -0.87 9.12
C GLY A 408 -4.19 -0.14 8.73
N ASP A 409 -3.60 -0.47 7.58
CA ASP A 409 -2.27 -0.03 7.13
C ASP A 409 -1.14 -0.34 8.15
N GLY A 410 -1.33 -1.34 9.02
CA GLY A 410 -0.35 -1.80 10.00
C GLY A 410 -0.26 -0.97 11.29
N PHE A 411 -1.18 -0.03 11.54
CA PHE A 411 -1.16 0.88 12.70
C PHE A 411 -1.55 0.20 14.03
N SER A 412 -0.90 -0.91 14.39
CA SER A 412 -1.16 -1.69 15.61
C SER A 412 -0.76 -0.98 16.92
N MET A 413 0.02 0.11 16.87
CA MET A 413 0.44 0.87 18.05
C MET A 413 -0.72 1.51 18.82
N PHE A 414 -1.92 1.53 18.26
CA PHE A 414 -3.12 2.04 18.92
C PHE A 414 -3.91 0.97 19.69
N LYS A 415 -3.53 -0.31 19.61
CA LYS A 415 -4.27 -1.47 20.18
C LYS A 415 -4.68 -1.28 21.63
N ASP A 416 -3.80 -0.68 22.45
CA ASP A 416 -4.06 -0.43 23.87
C ASP A 416 -4.48 1.01 24.17
N ALA A 417 -4.75 1.80 23.11
CA ALA A 417 -5.14 3.19 23.29
C ALA A 417 -6.57 3.30 23.88
N LYS A 418 -6.72 4.17 24.86
CA LYS A 418 -8.04 4.44 25.43
C LYS A 418 -8.92 5.15 24.40
N VAL A 419 -9.96 4.46 23.92
CA VAL A 419 -11.00 5.05 23.08
C VAL A 419 -11.84 6.00 23.94
N ILE A 420 -11.96 7.25 23.50
CA ILE A 420 -12.71 8.32 24.15
C ILE A 420 -13.74 8.96 23.22
N THR A 421 -14.04 8.29 22.08
CA THR A 421 -15.10 8.71 21.18
C THR A 421 -16.44 8.67 21.91
N PRO A 422 -17.26 9.73 21.85
CA PRO A 422 -18.60 9.71 22.43
C PRO A 422 -19.44 8.56 21.86
N ALA A 423 -20.18 7.86 22.71
CA ALA A 423 -20.98 6.69 22.30
C ALA A 423 -22.10 7.02 21.30
N ASP A 424 -22.51 8.28 21.21
CA ASP A 424 -23.50 8.83 20.30
C ASP A 424 -22.90 9.36 18.98
N ALA A 425 -21.59 9.35 18.83
CA ALA A 425 -20.89 9.72 17.60
C ALA A 425 -21.09 8.66 16.50
N LYS A 426 -22.34 8.43 16.10
CA LYS A 426 -22.73 7.47 15.02
C LYS A 426 -22.66 8.10 13.62
N MET A 427 -21.70 8.99 13.40
CA MET A 427 -21.49 9.61 12.09
C MET A 427 -20.52 8.75 11.28
N THR A 428 -20.68 8.68 9.96
CA THR A 428 -19.65 8.14 9.07
C THR A 428 -18.57 9.18 8.79
N GLU A 429 -17.41 8.77 8.32
CA GLU A 429 -16.32 9.66 7.89
C GLU A 429 -16.83 10.77 6.97
N SER A 430 -17.63 10.41 5.96
CA SER A 430 -18.23 11.37 5.01
C SER A 430 -19.11 12.42 5.70
N LYS A 431 -19.82 12.06 6.78
CA LYS A 431 -20.62 13.02 7.55
C LYS A 431 -19.77 13.96 8.40
N VAL A 432 -18.63 13.51 8.95
CA VAL A 432 -17.67 14.39 9.64
C VAL A 432 -17.14 15.44 8.67
N ILE A 433 -16.72 15.01 7.48
CA ILE A 433 -16.23 15.90 6.43
C ILE A 433 -17.33 16.86 5.97
N LEU A 434 -18.55 16.38 5.74
CA LEU A 434 -19.70 17.20 5.39
C LEU A 434 -19.95 18.30 6.43
N SER A 435 -20.04 17.93 7.70
CA SER A 435 -20.25 18.90 8.78
C SER A 435 -19.14 19.95 8.88
N TYR A 436 -17.90 19.55 8.60
CA TYR A 436 -16.78 20.48 8.53
C TYR A 436 -16.91 21.44 7.34
N ILE A 437 -17.23 20.94 6.16
CA ILE A 437 -17.44 21.75 4.95
C ILE A 437 -18.56 22.77 5.16
N GLU A 438 -19.71 22.36 5.72
CA GLU A 438 -20.86 23.23 5.98
C GLU A 438 -20.54 24.35 6.99
N THR A 439 -19.61 24.12 7.91
CA THR A 439 -19.34 25.06 9.02
C THR A 439 -18.06 25.86 8.85
N LYS A 440 -17.07 25.38 8.08
CA LYS A 440 -15.70 25.90 8.10
C LYS A 440 -15.04 26.10 6.75
N LEU A 441 -15.61 25.63 5.64
CA LEU A 441 -14.94 25.73 4.35
C LEU A 441 -15.02 27.16 3.80
N GLY A 442 -13.89 27.86 3.77
CA GLY A 442 -13.70 29.09 3.02
C GLY A 442 -12.29 29.06 2.46
N GLY A 443 -12.04 29.17 1.18
CA GLY A 443 -10.78 29.40 0.46
C GLY A 443 -9.41 28.94 1.03
N GLU A 444 -9.42 28.33 2.20
CA GLU A 444 -8.24 28.00 3.02
C GLU A 444 -7.37 26.91 2.41
N TYR A 445 -7.91 26.09 1.52
CA TYR A 445 -7.24 24.91 0.93
C TYR A 445 -6.78 25.11 -0.50
N ALA A 446 -6.50 26.37 -0.90
CA ALA A 446 -5.95 26.65 -2.24
C ALA A 446 -4.60 25.96 -2.50
N LYS A 447 -3.89 25.56 -1.44
CA LYS A 447 -2.61 24.84 -1.48
C LYS A 447 -2.40 24.04 -0.18
N PRO A 448 -1.46 23.07 -0.15
CA PRO A 448 -1.01 22.41 1.08
C PRO A 448 -0.55 23.43 2.13
N GLN A 449 -0.79 23.13 3.41
CA GLN A 449 -0.59 24.06 4.54
C GLN A 449 0.86 24.13 5.04
N GLY A 450 1.76 23.32 4.47
CA GLY A 450 3.17 23.23 4.89
C GLY A 450 3.34 22.59 6.27
N ARG A 451 2.62 21.51 6.49
CA ARG A 451 2.69 20.69 7.72
C ARG A 451 3.78 19.65 7.65
N ILE A 452 4.12 19.21 6.44
CA ILE A 452 5.13 18.20 6.17
C ILE A 452 6.24 18.81 5.33
N SER A 453 7.45 18.76 5.87
CA SER A 453 8.66 19.18 5.14
C SER A 453 9.43 17.94 4.70
N TYR A 454 10.08 18.03 3.55
CA TYR A 454 10.83 16.93 2.95
C TYR A 454 12.27 17.35 2.76
N VAL A 455 13.21 16.60 3.33
CA VAL A 455 14.66 16.82 3.14
C VAL A 455 15.32 15.47 2.88
N ARG A 456 16.40 15.45 2.12
CA ARG A 456 17.13 14.19 1.95
C ARG A 456 17.80 13.79 3.26
N TYR A 457 18.60 14.71 3.84
CA TYR A 457 19.27 14.54 5.13
C TYR A 457 19.10 15.81 5.98
N THR A 458 19.04 15.66 7.29
CA THR A 458 18.73 16.78 8.20
C THR A 458 19.86 17.81 8.31
N ASP A 459 21.08 17.43 7.94
CA ASP A 459 22.32 18.24 8.01
C ASP A 459 22.78 18.76 6.64
N VAL A 460 22.01 18.53 5.58
CA VAL A 460 22.31 19.00 4.22
C VAL A 460 21.13 19.82 3.71
N ALA A 461 21.25 21.14 3.81
CA ALA A 461 20.26 22.03 3.20
C ALA A 461 20.38 21.98 1.66
N ASP A 462 19.28 22.20 0.94
CA ASP A 462 19.26 22.21 -0.54
C ASP A 462 20.22 23.25 -1.13
N THR A 463 20.52 24.31 -0.39
CA THR A 463 21.49 25.37 -0.76
C THR A 463 22.93 25.10 -0.28
N ALA A 464 23.18 23.96 0.37
CA ALA A 464 24.51 23.63 0.86
C ALA A 464 25.48 23.38 -0.31
N TRP A 465 26.75 23.76 -0.14
CA TRP A 465 27.82 23.57 -1.13
C TRP A 465 27.97 22.13 -1.63
N CYS A 466 27.61 21.15 -0.79
CA CYS A 466 27.70 19.73 -1.08
C CYS A 466 26.38 19.09 -1.55
N ALA A 467 25.27 19.83 -1.60
CA ALA A 467 23.94 19.29 -1.84
C ALA A 467 23.84 18.48 -3.14
N GLU A 468 24.37 18.99 -4.25
CA GLU A 468 24.38 18.30 -5.53
C GLU A 468 25.21 17.01 -5.49
N ALA A 469 26.39 17.05 -4.89
CA ALA A 469 27.25 15.87 -4.74
C ALA A 469 26.62 14.81 -3.83
N VAL A 470 26.01 15.22 -2.70
CA VAL A 470 25.29 14.35 -1.79
C VAL A 470 24.11 13.69 -2.48
N ASN A 471 23.33 14.45 -3.25
CA ASN A 471 22.23 13.92 -4.04
C ASN A 471 22.71 12.86 -5.04
N TYR A 472 23.76 13.19 -5.80
CA TYR A 472 24.34 12.28 -6.79
C TYR A 472 24.80 10.95 -6.18
N VAL A 473 25.62 10.99 -5.12
CA VAL A 473 26.15 9.76 -4.51
C VAL A 473 25.07 8.95 -3.82
N SER A 474 24.01 9.59 -3.34
CA SER A 474 22.85 8.93 -2.75
C SER A 474 21.95 8.29 -3.81
N ASP A 475 21.68 8.98 -4.93
CA ASP A 475 20.89 8.46 -6.06
C ASP A 475 21.56 7.24 -6.72
N LYS A 476 22.89 7.22 -6.72
CA LYS A 476 23.68 6.09 -7.21
C LYS A 476 23.92 5.03 -6.15
N GLU A 477 23.33 5.17 -4.96
CA GLU A 477 23.51 4.28 -3.80
C GLU A 477 24.97 4.09 -3.36
N LEU A 478 25.86 5.00 -3.77
CA LEU A 478 27.28 4.96 -3.42
C LEU A 478 27.52 5.30 -1.96
N MET A 479 26.77 6.29 -1.43
CA MET A 479 26.78 6.69 -0.01
C MET A 479 25.36 6.80 0.53
N LYS A 480 25.14 6.34 1.78
CA LYS A 480 23.80 6.22 2.39
C LYS A 480 23.59 7.11 3.63
N GLY A 481 24.52 7.99 3.94
CA GLY A 481 24.47 8.82 5.16
C GLY A 481 24.73 8.04 6.46
N VAL A 482 24.63 8.74 7.58
CA VAL A 482 24.84 8.22 8.94
C VAL A 482 23.71 8.72 9.85
N GLY A 483 22.95 7.81 10.44
CA GLY A 483 21.79 8.19 11.26
C GLY A 483 20.76 8.98 10.46
N THR A 484 20.43 10.20 10.88
CA THR A 484 19.50 11.11 10.17
C THR A 484 20.19 12.13 9.27
N GLY A 485 21.53 12.12 9.23
CA GLY A 485 22.38 13.03 8.48
C GLY A 485 23.19 12.33 7.41
N PHE A 486 23.88 13.13 6.61
CA PHE A 486 24.91 12.68 5.67
C PHE A 486 26.32 12.81 6.21
N ASP A 487 26.51 13.72 7.18
CA ASP A 487 27.77 14.13 7.77
C ASP A 487 28.80 14.66 6.72
N PRO A 488 28.44 15.70 5.96
CA PRO A 488 29.24 16.18 4.83
C PRO A 488 30.61 16.75 5.25
N ASN A 489 30.79 17.05 6.54
CA ASN A 489 32.03 17.56 7.12
C ASN A 489 32.79 16.48 7.93
N GLY A 490 32.26 15.28 7.99
CA GLY A 490 32.89 14.16 8.70
C GLY A 490 34.14 13.65 8.01
N ALA A 491 35.04 13.03 8.78
CA ALA A 491 36.26 12.45 8.24
C ALA A 491 35.94 11.19 7.43
N LEU A 492 36.41 11.14 6.18
CA LEU A 492 36.30 9.94 5.34
C LEU A 492 37.28 8.88 5.83
N THR A 493 36.76 7.74 6.31
CA THR A 493 37.59 6.61 6.71
C THR A 493 37.99 5.74 5.50
N ARG A 494 39.04 4.93 5.65
CA ARG A 494 39.45 3.94 4.64
C ARG A 494 38.30 2.98 4.29
N GLY A 495 37.58 2.49 5.31
CA GLY A 495 36.42 1.63 5.13
C GLY A 495 35.31 2.28 4.30
N MET A 496 35.03 3.57 4.53
CA MET A 496 34.07 4.32 3.71
C MET A 496 34.53 4.44 2.27
N LEU A 497 35.79 4.82 2.03
CA LEU A 497 36.33 4.98 0.67
C LEU A 497 36.25 3.66 -0.11
N VAL A 498 36.73 2.55 0.45
CA VAL A 498 36.69 1.26 -0.25
C VAL A 498 35.26 0.77 -0.50
N THR A 499 34.33 1.08 0.42
CA THR A 499 32.91 0.74 0.23
C THR A 499 32.28 1.50 -0.93
N VAL A 500 32.62 2.77 -1.12
CA VAL A 500 32.18 3.56 -2.28
C VAL A 500 32.75 2.95 -3.57
N LEU A 501 34.04 2.63 -3.62
CA LEU A 501 34.68 2.02 -4.78
C LEU A 501 34.09 0.63 -5.12
N TYR A 502 33.82 -0.16 -4.11
CA TYR A 502 33.18 -1.48 -4.23
C TYR A 502 31.76 -1.37 -4.85
N ARG A 503 30.96 -0.40 -4.37
CA ARG A 503 29.62 -0.12 -4.93
C ARG A 503 29.71 0.44 -6.36
N MET A 504 30.69 1.27 -6.65
CA MET A 504 30.95 1.73 -8.04
C MET A 504 31.29 0.58 -8.98
N ALA A 505 31.92 -0.48 -8.47
CA ALA A 505 32.22 -1.71 -9.22
C ALA A 505 31.01 -2.67 -9.33
N GLY A 506 29.83 -2.27 -8.84
CA GLY A 506 28.61 -3.09 -8.89
C GLY A 506 28.48 -4.11 -7.76
N SER A 507 29.22 -3.94 -6.66
CA SER A 507 29.20 -4.82 -5.48
C SER A 507 29.35 -6.32 -5.83
N PRO A 508 30.42 -6.71 -6.55
CA PRO A 508 30.60 -8.09 -6.99
C PRO A 508 30.72 -9.05 -5.79
N LYS A 509 30.19 -10.26 -5.96
CA LYS A 509 30.27 -11.27 -4.89
C LYS A 509 31.73 -11.53 -4.51
N VAL A 510 32.00 -11.57 -3.22
CA VAL A 510 33.32 -11.89 -2.64
C VAL A 510 33.22 -13.16 -1.79
N GLU A 511 34.35 -13.86 -1.65
CA GLU A 511 34.46 -15.08 -0.83
C GLU A 511 35.53 -14.89 0.27
N GLY A 512 35.36 -15.58 1.40
CA GLY A 512 36.27 -15.55 2.52
C GLY A 512 35.82 -14.62 3.64
N LYS A 513 36.68 -14.51 4.65
CA LYS A 513 36.45 -13.67 5.83
C LYS A 513 37.49 -12.55 5.89
N VAL A 514 37.02 -11.35 6.20
CA VAL A 514 37.91 -10.17 6.30
C VAL A 514 38.88 -10.30 7.47
N SER A 515 38.47 -10.95 8.58
CA SER A 515 39.29 -11.20 9.76
C SER A 515 40.46 -12.15 9.49
N GLU A 516 40.42 -12.96 8.45
CA GLU A 516 41.55 -13.84 8.05
C GLU A 516 42.68 -13.07 7.33
N LYS A 517 42.37 -11.87 6.81
CA LYS A 517 43.32 -11.01 6.08
C LYS A 517 43.77 -9.81 6.91
N PHE A 518 42.90 -9.25 7.72
CA PHE A 518 43.13 -8.02 8.48
C PHE A 518 42.64 -8.20 9.92
N SER A 519 43.57 -8.13 10.88
CA SER A 519 43.30 -8.38 12.29
C SER A 519 42.44 -7.30 12.97
N ASP A 520 42.37 -6.12 12.38
CA ASP A 520 41.58 -4.97 12.82
C ASP A 520 40.20 -4.88 12.14
N CYS A 521 39.84 -5.86 11.29
CA CYS A 521 38.56 -5.92 10.60
C CYS A 521 37.66 -7.02 11.17
N THR A 522 36.35 -6.72 11.28
CA THR A 522 35.36 -7.66 11.84
C THR A 522 34.48 -8.24 10.73
N ASP A 523 34.32 -9.56 10.70
CA ASP A 523 33.42 -10.25 9.78
C ASP A 523 31.97 -9.78 9.98
N GLY A 524 31.23 -9.65 8.87
CA GLY A 524 29.85 -9.18 8.89
C GLY A 524 29.67 -7.68 9.16
N SER A 525 30.77 -6.91 9.29
CA SER A 525 30.70 -5.45 9.33
C SER A 525 30.28 -4.89 7.95
N TRP A 526 29.70 -3.68 7.94
CA TRP A 526 29.19 -3.02 6.73
C TRP A 526 30.26 -2.79 5.64
N TYR A 527 31.54 -2.85 5.99
CA TYR A 527 32.69 -2.68 5.07
C TYR A 527 33.39 -4.01 4.73
N ALA A 528 33.02 -5.15 5.35
CA ALA A 528 33.78 -6.39 5.26
C ALA A 528 33.97 -6.85 3.79
N ASP A 529 32.91 -6.96 3.03
CA ASP A 529 32.94 -7.37 1.61
C ASP A 529 33.73 -6.38 0.76
N ALA A 530 33.58 -5.09 1.03
CA ALA A 530 34.30 -4.04 0.32
C ALA A 530 35.80 -4.10 0.57
N VAL A 531 36.23 -4.40 1.79
CA VAL A 531 37.66 -4.56 2.14
C VAL A 531 38.21 -5.83 1.49
N LEU A 532 37.49 -6.94 1.51
CA LEU A 532 37.87 -8.17 0.80
C LEU A 532 38.07 -7.94 -0.70
N TRP A 533 37.08 -7.28 -1.33
CA TRP A 533 37.14 -6.92 -2.74
C TRP A 533 38.34 -6.01 -3.04
N ALA A 534 38.53 -4.96 -2.24
CA ALA A 534 39.58 -3.98 -2.44
C ALA A 534 40.99 -4.61 -2.30
N SER A 535 41.14 -5.52 -1.32
CA SER A 535 42.39 -6.29 -1.15
C SER A 535 42.64 -7.23 -2.33
N ALA A 536 41.61 -7.97 -2.79
CA ALA A 536 41.76 -8.88 -3.94
C ALA A 536 42.11 -8.15 -5.23
N ASN A 537 41.63 -6.91 -5.40
CA ASN A 537 41.91 -6.07 -6.57
C ASN A 537 43.11 -5.12 -6.37
N LYS A 538 43.89 -5.26 -5.30
CA LYS A 538 45.07 -4.45 -5.00
C LYS A 538 44.77 -2.93 -4.88
N VAL A 539 43.56 -2.60 -4.43
CA VAL A 539 43.13 -1.22 -4.17
C VAL A 539 43.61 -0.77 -2.81
N VAL A 540 43.67 -1.70 -1.83
CA VAL A 540 44.19 -1.45 -0.48
C VAL A 540 45.07 -2.60 -0.05
N ASP A 541 46.13 -2.23 0.72
CA ASP A 541 46.96 -3.14 1.46
C ASP A 541 46.84 -2.80 2.96
N GLY A 542 47.10 -3.79 3.83
CA GLY A 542 47.21 -3.56 5.28
C GLY A 542 48.43 -2.74 5.65
N TYR A 543 48.50 -2.34 6.92
CA TYR A 543 49.74 -1.86 7.54
C TYR A 543 50.41 -3.07 8.23
N GLU A 544 51.74 -3.09 8.20
CA GLU A 544 52.53 -4.03 8.98
C GLU A 544 52.42 -3.79 10.50
#